data_304d6634fc26fa5bcc0c0f833eddb501
#
_entry.id   304d6634fc26fa5bcc0c0f833eddb501
#
_cell.length_a   1.000
_cell.length_b   1.000
_cell.length_c   1.000
_cell.angle_alpha   90.00
_cell.angle_beta   90.00
_cell.angle_gamma   90.00
#
_symmetry.space_group_name_H-M   'P 1'
#
loop_
_entity.id
_entity.type
_entity.pdbx_description
1 polymer ?
#
loop_
_entity_poly.entity_id
_entity_poly.type
_entity_poly.pdbx_seq_one_letter_code
_entity_poly.pdbx_strand_id
1 'polypeptide(L)'
;MNKGIVILLGVCMLGSSVLANAGDNKMHTLPYWQDIQTVSVNRESPRTAFMTYDSRQSALSGKYENSNFYKLLNGTWKFYYSDSHRNLPVDAAQEVADMKGWNDIQVPGNWEVQGYGVPIYTNHGYEFKALNPQPPQLPEDIPVGIYRREITVPQDWMSRDIYLHIAGAKSGVYVYLNGQEVGYNEDSKNPAEFLINKYIKNGKNTLVLKIFRWSTGSYLECQDFWRLSGIERDVFLYSQPKTAVKDFRVVSTLDDSYTNGIFKLAVDIRNNAATDKNLQVLYELIDKASGKVVANATESCIVKGEDIQTVTFGANLPEVKTWTSESPNLYKMLISLKEEDKVTEIVPFNVGFRRIEIKQIDQIAKNGKPYVVLMINGQPLKLKGVNIHEHNEHTGHYVTEELMRKDFELMKRHNLNTVRLCHYPQDRRFYELCDEYGLYVYDEANIESHGMYYD
;
A
#
# COMPACT_ATOMS: atom_id res chain seq x y z
N MET A 1 43.36 27.09 -12.08
CA MET A 1 43.19 25.64 -12.11
C MET A 1 41.88 25.28 -11.40
N ASN A 2 40.81 25.26 -12.16
CA ASN A 2 39.47 24.92 -11.66
C ASN A 2 39.31 23.40 -11.69
N LYS A 3 39.12 22.79 -10.54
CA LYS A 3 38.63 21.43 -10.43
C LYS A 3 37.12 21.47 -10.16
N GLY A 4 36.35 21.35 -11.21
CA GLY A 4 34.91 21.13 -11.10
C GLY A 4 34.63 19.72 -10.54
N ILE A 5 33.90 19.68 -9.43
CA ILE A 5 33.35 18.43 -8.89
C ILE A 5 32.05 18.18 -9.64
N VAL A 6 32.08 17.22 -10.55
CA VAL A 6 30.88 16.65 -11.17
C VAL A 6 30.37 15.59 -10.21
N ILE A 7 29.26 15.85 -9.54
CA ILE A 7 28.52 14.81 -8.81
C ILE A 7 27.69 14.06 -9.85
N LEU A 8 28.21 12.94 -10.29
CA LEU A 8 27.45 11.95 -11.04
C LEU A 8 26.54 11.21 -10.05
N LEU A 9 25.26 11.50 -10.09
CA LEU A 9 24.24 10.65 -9.49
C LEU A 9 24.14 9.39 -10.37
N GLY A 10 24.95 8.41 -10.05
CA GLY A 10 24.87 7.08 -10.61
C GLY A 10 23.61 6.38 -10.08
N VAL A 11 22.62 6.25 -10.96
CA VAL A 11 21.54 5.29 -10.76
C VAL A 11 22.17 3.90 -10.90
N CYS A 12 22.54 3.27 -9.79
CA CYS A 12 22.87 1.85 -9.77
C CYS A 12 21.58 1.06 -10.03
N MET A 13 21.39 0.65 -11.27
CA MET A 13 20.52 -0.47 -11.60
C MET A 13 21.22 -1.75 -11.11
N LEU A 14 20.98 -2.14 -9.88
CA LEU A 14 21.20 -3.49 -9.42
C LEU A 14 19.90 -4.27 -9.66
N GLY A 15 19.82 -4.86 -10.84
CA GLY A 15 18.90 -5.94 -11.12
C GLY A 15 19.30 -7.16 -10.29
N SER A 16 18.80 -7.26 -9.09
CA SER A 16 18.83 -8.50 -8.32
C SER A 16 17.59 -9.30 -8.69
N SER A 17 17.75 -10.19 -9.66
CA SER A 17 16.85 -11.33 -9.81
C SER A 17 16.98 -12.18 -8.55
N VAL A 18 16.08 -11.98 -7.61
CA VAL A 18 15.90 -12.92 -6.51
C VAL A 18 15.17 -14.13 -7.11
N LEU A 19 15.98 -15.10 -7.54
CA LEU A 19 15.50 -16.47 -7.75
C LEU A 19 14.85 -16.90 -6.43
N ALA A 20 13.57 -17.15 -6.46
CA ALA A 20 12.88 -17.85 -5.39
C ALA A 20 13.49 -19.26 -5.30
N ASN A 21 14.39 -19.46 -4.37
CA ASN A 21 14.88 -20.79 -4.02
C ASN A 21 13.73 -21.53 -3.33
N ALA A 22 13.02 -22.33 -4.08
CA ALA A 22 12.26 -23.44 -3.51
C ALA A 22 13.28 -24.46 -2.97
N GLY A 23 13.38 -24.53 -1.65
CA GLY A 23 14.10 -25.59 -0.98
C GLY A 23 15.19 -25.17 0.01
N ASP A 24 14.80 -24.56 1.10
CA ASP A 24 15.52 -24.72 2.36
C ASP A 24 14.47 -24.96 3.45
N ASN A 25 14.21 -26.23 3.76
CA ASN A 25 13.57 -26.66 5.01
C ASN A 25 14.54 -26.37 6.17
N LYS A 26 14.89 -25.10 6.41
CA LYS A 26 15.40 -24.68 7.69
C LYS A 26 14.21 -24.76 8.64
N MET A 27 14.23 -25.73 9.55
CA MET A 27 13.37 -25.66 10.74
C MET A 27 13.62 -24.30 11.38
N HIS A 28 12.69 -23.37 11.23
CA HIS A 28 12.70 -22.12 11.97
C HIS A 28 12.67 -22.50 13.45
N THR A 29 13.74 -22.21 14.18
CA THR A 29 13.84 -22.52 15.61
C THR A 29 12.96 -21.59 16.43
N LEU A 30 12.60 -20.43 15.87
CA LEU A 30 11.73 -19.43 16.46
C LEU A 30 10.43 -19.27 15.65
N PRO A 31 9.30 -18.94 16.28
CA PRO A 31 8.10 -18.54 15.57
C PRO A 31 8.35 -17.22 14.81
N TYR A 32 7.65 -16.98 13.69
CA TYR A 32 7.90 -15.83 12.81
C TYR A 32 7.88 -14.48 13.56
N TRP A 33 6.97 -14.28 14.49
CA TRP A 33 6.86 -13.05 15.26
C TRP A 33 8.06 -12.77 16.20
N GLN A 34 8.96 -13.74 16.40
CA GLN A 34 10.23 -13.62 17.15
C GLN A 34 11.48 -13.75 16.27
N ASP A 35 11.32 -14.00 14.98
CA ASP A 35 12.44 -14.22 14.09
C ASP A 35 12.72 -12.95 13.27
N ILE A 36 13.74 -12.20 13.65
CA ILE A 36 14.17 -10.96 12.96
C ILE A 36 14.54 -11.16 11.48
N GLN A 37 14.72 -12.40 11.03
CA GLN A 37 14.99 -12.72 9.62
C GLN A 37 13.70 -12.92 8.82
N THR A 38 12.56 -13.07 9.50
CA THR A 38 11.28 -13.40 8.88
C THR A 38 10.26 -12.27 9.01
N VAL A 39 10.36 -11.27 8.14
CA VAL A 39 9.40 -10.14 8.09
C VAL A 39 8.10 -10.52 7.39
N SER A 40 8.13 -11.50 6.50
CA SER A 40 6.96 -12.00 5.77
C SER A 40 7.18 -13.41 5.21
N VAL A 41 6.08 -14.15 5.05
CA VAL A 41 6.06 -15.48 4.42
C VAL A 41 4.93 -15.50 3.40
N ASN A 42 5.22 -15.92 2.17
CA ASN A 42 4.26 -16.02 1.06
C ASN A 42 3.51 -14.69 0.74
N ARG A 43 4.00 -13.56 1.21
CA ARG A 43 3.47 -12.25 0.84
C ARG A 43 3.95 -11.88 -0.57
N GLU A 44 3.05 -11.39 -1.41
CA GLU A 44 3.40 -10.82 -2.70
C GLU A 44 4.35 -9.61 -2.54
N SER A 45 5.18 -9.37 -3.55
CA SER A 45 6.02 -8.17 -3.58
C SER A 45 5.16 -6.91 -3.57
N PRO A 46 5.55 -5.87 -2.82
CA PRO A 46 4.85 -4.59 -2.86
C PRO A 46 4.74 -4.04 -4.29
N ARG A 47 3.62 -3.42 -4.60
CA ARG A 47 3.31 -2.84 -5.91
C ARG A 47 2.53 -1.53 -5.78
N THR A 48 2.40 -0.81 -6.88
CA THR A 48 1.49 0.34 -6.98
C THR A 48 0.06 -0.08 -6.62
N ALA A 49 -0.62 0.74 -5.81
CA ALA A 49 -2.01 0.48 -5.44
C ALA A 49 -2.94 0.77 -6.62
N PHE A 50 -3.58 -0.27 -7.15
CA PHE A 50 -4.58 -0.18 -8.20
C PHE A 50 -5.60 -1.33 -8.11
N MET A 51 -6.73 -1.17 -8.78
CA MET A 51 -7.75 -2.20 -8.99
C MET A 51 -7.90 -2.50 -10.47
N THR A 52 -8.25 -3.73 -10.79
CA THR A 52 -8.53 -4.21 -12.14
C THR A 52 -10.03 -4.14 -12.45
N TYR A 53 -10.37 -3.87 -13.71
CA TYR A 53 -11.75 -3.74 -14.20
C TYR A 53 -11.93 -4.49 -15.53
N ASP A 54 -13.17 -4.86 -15.82
CA ASP A 54 -13.57 -5.53 -17.05
C ASP A 54 -14.13 -4.57 -18.11
N SER A 55 -14.47 -3.34 -17.71
CA SER A 55 -15.04 -2.34 -18.61
C SER A 55 -14.39 -0.96 -18.45
N ARG A 56 -14.31 -0.22 -19.55
CA ARG A 56 -13.81 1.14 -19.54
C ARG A 56 -14.68 2.07 -18.67
N GLN A 57 -16.00 1.85 -18.66
CA GLN A 57 -16.92 2.66 -17.86
C GLN A 57 -16.66 2.50 -16.37
N SER A 58 -16.54 1.26 -15.88
CA SER A 58 -16.23 0.96 -14.48
C SER A 58 -14.84 1.49 -14.10
N ALA A 59 -13.84 1.31 -14.97
CA ALA A 59 -12.47 1.78 -14.74
C ALA A 59 -12.38 3.31 -14.63
N LEU A 60 -13.14 4.06 -15.45
CA LEU A 60 -13.17 5.53 -15.37
C LEU A 60 -13.66 6.05 -14.01
N SER A 61 -14.49 5.28 -13.30
CA SER A 61 -14.93 5.66 -11.95
C SER A 61 -13.76 5.68 -10.94
N GLY A 62 -12.78 4.81 -11.10
CA GLY A 62 -11.66 4.61 -10.18
C GLY A 62 -12.05 4.05 -8.82
N LYS A 63 -13.32 3.73 -8.60
CA LYS A 63 -13.82 3.19 -7.33
C LYS A 63 -13.74 1.67 -7.34
N TYR A 64 -13.08 1.11 -6.33
CA TYR A 64 -12.88 -0.34 -6.20
C TYR A 64 -14.20 -1.10 -6.18
N GLU A 65 -15.23 -0.55 -5.56
CA GLU A 65 -16.56 -1.14 -5.43
C GLU A 65 -17.29 -1.29 -6.79
N ASN A 66 -16.85 -0.56 -7.81
CA ASN A 66 -17.38 -0.65 -9.17
C ASN A 66 -16.67 -1.72 -10.02
N SER A 67 -15.71 -2.45 -9.43
CA SER A 67 -15.06 -3.58 -10.08
C SER A 67 -15.80 -4.88 -9.76
N ASN A 68 -16.10 -5.69 -10.78
CA ASN A 68 -16.60 -7.05 -10.61
C ASN A 68 -15.56 -8.00 -10.00
N PHE A 69 -14.32 -7.53 -9.85
CA PHE A 69 -13.18 -8.28 -9.32
C PHE A 69 -12.77 -7.84 -7.92
N TYR A 70 -13.65 -7.16 -7.20
CA TYR A 70 -13.45 -6.69 -5.83
C TYR A 70 -14.53 -7.21 -4.90
N LYS A 71 -14.14 -7.66 -3.72
CA LYS A 71 -15.06 -8.10 -2.67
C LYS A 71 -14.58 -7.67 -1.30
N LEU A 72 -15.24 -6.66 -0.73
CA LEU A 72 -14.96 -6.15 0.61
C LEU A 72 -15.29 -7.20 1.68
N LEU A 73 -14.40 -7.35 2.64
CA LEU A 73 -14.56 -8.24 3.79
C LEU A 73 -14.70 -7.49 5.12
N ASN A 74 -14.88 -6.18 5.09
CA ASN A 74 -15.16 -5.38 6.29
C ASN A 74 -16.49 -5.75 6.94
N GLY A 75 -16.69 -5.29 8.18
CA GLY A 75 -17.90 -5.51 8.95
C GLY A 75 -17.68 -6.41 10.16
N THR A 76 -18.68 -7.16 10.56
CA THR A 76 -18.61 -7.98 11.77
C THR A 76 -17.88 -9.29 11.52
N TRP A 77 -16.87 -9.58 12.36
CA TRP A 77 -16.12 -10.83 12.38
C TRP A 77 -16.28 -11.50 13.73
N LYS A 78 -16.09 -12.81 13.82
CA LYS A 78 -15.92 -13.51 15.09
C LYS A 78 -14.50 -13.23 15.61
N PHE A 79 -14.38 -13.01 16.91
CA PHE A 79 -13.16 -12.59 17.55
C PHE A 79 -12.93 -13.32 18.87
N TYR A 80 -11.71 -13.81 19.05
CA TYR A 80 -11.23 -14.37 20.32
C TYR A 80 -10.02 -13.58 20.77
N TYR A 81 -10.06 -13.08 21.99
CA TYR A 81 -8.95 -12.35 22.59
C TYR A 81 -8.31 -13.17 23.72
N SER A 82 -6.99 -13.15 23.77
CA SER A 82 -6.20 -13.70 24.89
C SER A 82 -5.09 -12.73 25.29
N ASP A 83 -4.88 -12.54 26.56
CA ASP A 83 -3.74 -11.76 27.09
C ASP A 83 -2.40 -12.48 26.92
N SER A 84 -2.41 -13.77 26.60
CA SER A 84 -1.23 -14.57 26.38
C SER A 84 -1.37 -15.47 25.16
N HIS A 85 -0.37 -15.45 24.29
CA HIS A 85 -0.27 -16.34 23.13
C HIS A 85 -0.21 -17.83 23.50
N ARG A 86 0.06 -18.16 24.78
CA ARG A 86 0.13 -19.52 25.29
C ARG A 86 -1.26 -20.12 25.57
N ASN A 87 -2.28 -19.28 25.71
CA ASN A 87 -3.63 -19.67 26.10
C ASN A 87 -4.62 -19.64 24.92
N LEU A 88 -4.13 -19.88 23.70
CA LEU A 88 -4.98 -19.87 22.50
C LEU A 88 -5.68 -21.22 22.32
N PRO A 89 -6.94 -21.23 21.82
CA PRO A 89 -7.60 -22.48 21.43
C PRO A 89 -6.77 -23.19 20.35
N VAL A 90 -6.52 -24.48 20.54
CA VAL A 90 -5.67 -25.28 19.63
C VAL A 90 -6.28 -25.43 18.24
N ASP A 91 -7.59 -25.32 18.12
CA ASP A 91 -8.36 -25.43 16.90
C ASP A 91 -8.74 -24.07 16.27
N ALA A 92 -8.32 -22.96 16.87
CA ALA A 92 -8.73 -21.61 16.46
C ALA A 92 -8.52 -21.31 14.97
N ALA A 93 -7.45 -21.86 14.39
CA ALA A 93 -7.15 -21.70 12.96
C ALA A 93 -7.79 -22.78 12.06
N GLN A 94 -8.39 -23.82 12.65
CA GLN A 94 -8.99 -24.92 11.90
C GLN A 94 -10.29 -24.49 11.19
N GLU A 95 -10.70 -25.22 10.17
CA GLU A 95 -11.94 -24.96 9.44
C GLU A 95 -13.16 -25.04 10.35
N VAL A 96 -13.16 -26.00 11.28
CA VAL A 96 -14.14 -26.15 12.34
C VAL A 96 -13.46 -25.93 13.66
N ALA A 97 -13.99 -25.01 14.48
CA ALA A 97 -13.45 -24.65 15.78
C ALA A 97 -14.56 -24.60 16.83
N ASP A 98 -14.21 -24.85 18.10
CA ASP A 98 -15.10 -24.56 19.22
C ASP A 98 -15.25 -23.04 19.36
N MET A 99 -16.47 -22.55 19.22
CA MET A 99 -16.79 -21.11 19.28
C MET A 99 -17.07 -20.60 20.69
N LYS A 100 -16.77 -21.39 21.72
CA LYS A 100 -16.89 -20.94 23.10
C LYS A 100 -15.90 -19.83 23.42
N GLY A 101 -16.41 -18.72 23.95
CA GLY A 101 -15.60 -17.54 24.29
C GLY A 101 -15.33 -16.60 23.10
N TRP A 102 -15.85 -16.89 21.91
CA TRP A 102 -15.78 -15.97 20.79
C TRP A 102 -16.88 -14.91 20.88
N ASN A 103 -16.53 -13.69 20.52
CA ASN A 103 -17.43 -12.55 20.45
C ASN A 103 -17.47 -11.97 19.02
N ASP A 104 -18.24 -10.92 18.84
CA ASP A 104 -18.24 -10.16 17.58
C ASP A 104 -17.34 -8.92 17.72
N ILE A 105 -16.61 -8.58 16.65
CA ILE A 105 -15.80 -7.39 16.54
C ILE A 105 -16.01 -6.72 15.20
N GLN A 106 -15.89 -5.38 15.14
CA GLN A 106 -15.94 -4.65 13.89
C GLN A 106 -14.55 -4.58 13.23
N VAL A 107 -14.51 -4.81 11.93
CA VAL A 107 -13.33 -4.71 11.08
C VAL A 107 -13.62 -3.73 9.95
N PRO A 108 -12.78 -2.71 9.70
CA PRO A 108 -11.60 -2.30 10.49
C PRO A 108 -11.93 -1.72 11.87
N GLY A 109 -10.94 -1.74 12.76
CA GLY A 109 -10.98 -1.14 14.09
C GLY A 109 -10.00 -1.81 15.02
N ASN A 110 -9.43 -1.01 15.92
CA ASN A 110 -8.54 -1.56 16.93
C ASN A 110 -9.35 -2.28 18.02
N TRP A 111 -8.83 -3.37 18.56
CA TRP A 111 -9.55 -4.14 19.57
C TRP A 111 -9.62 -3.43 20.93
N GLU A 112 -8.64 -2.55 21.25
CA GLU A 112 -8.61 -1.80 22.51
C GLU A 112 -9.79 -0.83 22.63
N VAL A 113 -10.17 -0.18 21.52
CA VAL A 113 -11.36 0.71 21.50
C VAL A 113 -12.68 -0.05 21.44
N GLN A 114 -12.62 -1.38 21.27
CA GLN A 114 -13.78 -2.27 21.28
C GLN A 114 -13.86 -3.13 22.55
N GLY A 115 -13.07 -2.78 23.60
CA GLY A 115 -13.17 -3.36 24.93
C GLY A 115 -12.25 -4.54 25.21
N TYR A 116 -11.22 -4.78 24.40
CA TYR A 116 -10.26 -5.85 24.61
C TYR A 116 -8.86 -5.30 24.88
N GLY A 117 -8.23 -5.77 25.96
CA GLY A 117 -6.92 -5.27 26.36
C GLY A 117 -6.96 -3.83 26.87
N VAL A 118 -5.82 -3.15 26.81
CA VAL A 118 -5.66 -1.77 27.31
C VAL A 118 -4.97 -0.91 26.26
N PRO A 119 -5.55 0.24 25.88
CA PRO A 119 -4.84 1.20 25.03
C PRO A 119 -3.66 1.80 25.82
N ILE A 120 -2.50 1.89 25.17
CA ILE A 120 -1.29 2.43 25.78
C ILE A 120 -0.84 3.64 24.97
N TYR A 121 -0.58 4.76 25.66
CA TYR A 121 0.07 5.91 25.07
C TYR A 121 1.52 6.00 25.53
N THR A 122 2.43 6.13 24.60
CA THR A 122 3.82 6.47 24.88
C THR A 122 4.42 7.24 23.69
N ASN A 123 5.11 8.34 23.98
CA ASN A 123 5.76 9.15 22.97
C ASN A 123 7.17 8.64 22.61
N HIS A 124 7.84 8.00 23.55
CA HIS A 124 9.12 7.33 23.31
C HIS A 124 9.22 6.07 24.17
N GLY A 125 10.14 5.18 23.83
CA GLY A 125 10.28 3.90 24.49
C GLY A 125 9.22 2.89 24.03
N TYR A 126 9.46 1.65 24.36
CA TYR A 126 8.58 0.55 23.98
C TYR A 126 7.44 0.39 24.98
N GLU A 127 6.24 0.16 24.49
CA GLU A 127 5.06 -0.11 25.31
C GLU A 127 5.19 -1.37 26.17
N PHE A 128 6.01 -2.32 25.75
CA PHE A 128 6.34 -3.53 26.50
C PHE A 128 7.50 -3.31 27.48
N LYS A 129 7.86 -2.07 27.78
CA LYS A 129 8.84 -1.64 28.80
C LYS A 129 10.22 -2.27 28.67
N ALA A 130 10.72 -2.47 27.47
CA ALA A 130 12.11 -2.82 27.24
C ALA A 130 12.99 -1.62 27.59
N LEU A 131 13.64 -1.64 28.76
CA LEU A 131 14.56 -0.59 29.21
C LEU A 131 15.88 -0.59 28.44
N ASN A 132 16.26 -1.73 27.91
CA ASN A 132 17.43 -1.94 27.07
C ASN A 132 17.00 -2.84 25.91
N PRO A 133 16.60 -2.27 24.76
CA PRO A 133 16.03 -3.04 23.67
C PRO A 133 17.02 -4.08 23.15
N GLN A 134 16.62 -5.32 23.14
CA GLN A 134 17.44 -6.47 22.70
C GLN A 134 16.64 -7.29 21.68
N PRO A 135 16.43 -6.82 20.45
CA PRO A 135 15.74 -7.64 19.44
C PRO A 135 16.43 -9.01 19.25
N PRO A 136 15.67 -10.10 19.19
CA PRO A 136 14.23 -10.24 19.07
C PRO A 136 13.47 -10.42 20.40
N GLN A 137 14.04 -10.06 21.54
CA GLN A 137 13.43 -10.29 22.85
C GLN A 137 12.13 -9.50 22.99
N LEU A 138 11.05 -10.21 23.20
CA LEU A 138 9.71 -9.65 23.45
C LEU A 138 9.22 -10.13 24.83
N PRO A 139 8.14 -9.53 25.38
CA PRO A 139 7.54 -10.00 26.62
C PRO A 139 7.22 -11.49 26.59
N GLU A 140 7.26 -12.13 27.75
CA GLU A 140 6.98 -13.56 27.89
C GLU A 140 5.54 -13.90 27.50
N ASP A 141 4.59 -13.03 27.83
CA ASP A 141 3.20 -13.12 27.44
C ASP A 141 2.87 -12.01 26.46
N ILE A 142 2.34 -12.37 25.29
CA ILE A 142 1.94 -11.44 24.24
C ILE A 142 0.45 -11.59 23.99
N PRO A 143 -0.32 -10.49 24.08
CA PRO A 143 -1.73 -10.50 23.71
C PRO A 143 -1.94 -10.85 22.25
N VAL A 144 -2.97 -11.64 21.98
CA VAL A 144 -3.33 -12.10 20.63
C VAL A 144 -4.80 -11.93 20.38
N GLY A 145 -5.14 -11.35 19.26
CA GLY A 145 -6.49 -11.33 18.70
C GLY A 145 -6.62 -12.31 17.54
N ILE A 146 -7.62 -13.18 17.58
CA ILE A 146 -7.93 -14.11 16.50
C ILE A 146 -9.25 -13.68 15.87
N TYR A 147 -9.19 -13.30 14.60
CA TYR A 147 -10.32 -12.90 13.78
C TYR A 147 -10.73 -14.06 12.88
N ARG A 148 -12.01 -14.35 12.82
CA ARG A 148 -12.54 -15.46 12.03
C ARG A 148 -13.76 -15.03 11.24
N ARG A 149 -13.81 -15.40 9.96
CA ARG A 149 -14.93 -15.10 9.08
C ARG A 149 -15.14 -16.20 8.04
N GLU A 150 -16.41 -16.54 7.79
CA GLU A 150 -16.78 -17.30 6.60
C GLU A 150 -16.80 -16.36 5.40
N ILE A 151 -16.11 -16.75 4.33
CA ILE A 151 -16.06 -16.01 3.08
C ILE A 151 -16.50 -16.91 1.92
N THR A 152 -17.06 -16.30 0.88
CA THR A 152 -17.41 -17.00 -0.36
C THR A 152 -16.67 -16.33 -1.51
N VAL A 153 -15.99 -17.11 -2.32
CA VAL A 153 -15.35 -16.65 -3.54
C VAL A 153 -16.34 -16.79 -4.71
N PRO A 154 -16.51 -15.77 -5.56
CA PRO A 154 -17.32 -15.87 -6.75
C PRO A 154 -16.86 -17.00 -7.68
N GLN A 155 -17.80 -17.75 -8.24
CA GLN A 155 -17.50 -18.92 -9.08
C GLN A 155 -16.69 -18.56 -10.34
N ASP A 156 -16.97 -17.41 -10.94
CA ASP A 156 -16.29 -16.88 -12.12
C ASP A 156 -14.83 -16.43 -11.84
N TRP A 157 -14.46 -16.30 -10.55
CA TRP A 157 -13.07 -16.01 -10.16
C TRP A 157 -12.18 -17.25 -10.10
N MET A 158 -12.74 -18.47 -10.07
CA MET A 158 -11.98 -19.70 -9.85
C MET A 158 -10.93 -20.00 -10.95
N SER A 159 -11.10 -19.42 -12.15
CA SER A 159 -10.11 -19.52 -13.24
C SER A 159 -9.08 -18.40 -13.21
N ARG A 160 -9.16 -17.46 -12.28
CA ARG A 160 -8.32 -16.28 -12.14
C ARG A 160 -7.32 -16.44 -11.01
N ASP A 161 -6.38 -15.52 -10.87
CA ASP A 161 -5.58 -15.37 -9.66
C ASP A 161 -6.39 -14.58 -8.64
N ILE A 162 -6.50 -15.13 -7.44
CA ILE A 162 -7.33 -14.57 -6.37
C ILE A 162 -6.41 -14.21 -5.21
N TYR A 163 -6.52 -12.97 -4.77
CA TYR A 163 -5.69 -12.41 -3.71
C TYR A 163 -6.53 -12.01 -2.52
N LEU A 164 -6.00 -12.30 -1.33
CA LEU A 164 -6.41 -11.66 -0.09
C LEU A 164 -5.54 -10.41 0.11
N HIS A 165 -6.16 -9.26 0.30
CA HIS A 165 -5.52 -8.00 0.61
C HIS A 165 -5.89 -7.58 2.02
N ILE A 166 -4.88 -7.30 2.83
CA ILE A 166 -4.98 -6.71 4.18
C ILE A 166 -4.27 -5.37 4.10
N ALA A 167 -5.02 -4.27 4.09
CA ALA A 167 -4.46 -2.94 3.86
C ALA A 167 -3.63 -2.41 5.02
N GLY A 168 -3.83 -2.93 6.23
CA GLY A 168 -3.04 -2.62 7.42
C GLY A 168 -3.52 -3.39 8.63
N ALA A 169 -2.61 -4.01 9.36
CA ALA A 169 -2.90 -4.73 10.59
C ALA A 169 -1.67 -4.79 11.50
N LYS A 170 -1.83 -4.46 12.79
CA LYS A 170 -0.76 -4.32 13.76
C LYS A 170 -0.84 -5.41 14.83
N SER A 171 0.22 -6.19 15.08
CA SER A 171 1.56 -6.14 14.52
C SER A 171 1.84 -7.37 13.62
N GLY A 172 2.21 -8.52 14.17
CA GLY A 172 2.48 -9.75 13.43
C GLY A 172 1.20 -10.50 13.06
N VAL A 173 0.93 -10.69 11.78
CA VAL A 173 -0.31 -11.28 11.25
C VAL A 173 -0.05 -12.62 10.60
N TYR A 174 -0.58 -13.72 11.16
CA TYR A 174 -0.68 -15.01 10.49
C TYR A 174 -2.01 -15.12 9.76
N VAL A 175 -1.97 -15.61 8.55
CA VAL A 175 -3.13 -15.82 7.69
C VAL A 175 -3.37 -17.31 7.53
N TYR A 176 -4.59 -17.76 7.83
CA TYR A 176 -5.03 -19.14 7.61
C TYR A 176 -6.28 -19.16 6.73
N LEU A 177 -6.37 -20.13 5.85
CA LEU A 177 -7.55 -20.38 5.03
C LEU A 177 -7.88 -21.88 5.02
N ASN A 178 -9.10 -22.21 5.46
CA ASN A 178 -9.58 -23.60 5.59
C ASN A 178 -8.63 -24.49 6.44
N GLY A 179 -8.07 -23.94 7.53
CA GLY A 179 -7.17 -24.65 8.41
C GLY A 179 -5.71 -24.73 7.94
N GLN A 180 -5.40 -24.20 6.76
CA GLN A 180 -4.05 -24.19 6.22
C GLN A 180 -3.41 -22.82 6.39
N GLU A 181 -2.15 -22.77 6.80
CA GLU A 181 -1.39 -21.53 6.87
C GLU A 181 -1.09 -21.03 5.45
N VAL A 182 -1.51 -19.79 5.18
CA VAL A 182 -1.29 -19.09 3.91
C VAL A 182 0.02 -18.32 3.94
N GLY A 183 0.26 -17.59 5.04
CA GLY A 183 1.45 -16.78 5.17
C GLY A 183 1.45 -15.90 6.42
N TYR A 184 2.43 -14.99 6.45
CA TYR A 184 2.72 -14.10 7.58
C TYR A 184 3.17 -12.71 7.10
N ASN A 185 2.95 -11.67 7.91
CA ASN A 185 3.43 -10.30 7.68
C ASN A 185 3.60 -9.54 9.00
N GLU A 186 4.66 -8.71 9.11
CA GLU A 186 4.91 -7.82 10.26
C GLU A 186 4.76 -6.33 9.96
N ASP A 187 4.85 -5.91 8.70
CA ASP A 187 4.72 -4.50 8.31
C ASP A 187 3.26 -4.06 8.47
N SER A 188 2.98 -3.29 9.52
CA SER A 188 1.60 -2.99 9.94
C SER A 188 0.92 -1.91 9.13
N LYS A 189 1.68 -1.03 8.46
CA LYS A 189 1.16 0.16 7.77
C LYS A 189 1.22 0.07 6.25
N ASN A 190 1.84 -0.97 5.70
CA ASN A 190 1.80 -1.27 4.28
C ASN A 190 0.91 -2.47 3.99
N PRO A 191 0.27 -2.52 2.82
CA PRO A 191 -0.58 -3.64 2.46
C PRO A 191 0.17 -4.97 2.38
N ALA A 192 -0.47 -6.04 2.84
CA ALA A 192 -0.05 -7.41 2.64
C ALA A 192 -1.00 -8.12 1.69
N GLU A 193 -0.48 -8.66 0.60
CA GLU A 193 -1.23 -9.41 -0.40
C GLU A 193 -0.77 -10.86 -0.44
N PHE A 194 -1.73 -11.79 -0.52
CA PHE A 194 -1.47 -13.23 -0.55
C PHE A 194 -2.24 -13.88 -1.68
N LEU A 195 -1.56 -14.62 -2.55
CA LEU A 195 -2.20 -15.45 -3.58
C LEU A 195 -2.81 -16.69 -2.92
N ILE A 196 -4.15 -16.80 -2.95
CA ILE A 196 -4.87 -17.79 -2.15
C ILE A 196 -5.44 -18.98 -2.95
N ASN A 197 -5.18 -19.06 -4.25
CA ASN A 197 -5.80 -20.08 -5.13
C ASN A 197 -5.63 -21.51 -4.62
N LYS A 198 -4.48 -21.89 -4.10
CA LYS A 198 -4.22 -23.26 -3.62
C LYS A 198 -4.93 -23.62 -2.31
N TYR A 199 -5.50 -22.62 -1.62
CA TYR A 199 -6.14 -22.79 -0.31
C TYR A 199 -7.65 -22.69 -0.36
N ILE A 200 -8.22 -22.11 -1.42
CA ILE A 200 -9.66 -21.88 -1.55
C ILE A 200 -10.39 -23.13 -2.06
N LYS A 201 -11.63 -23.24 -1.61
CA LYS A 201 -12.61 -24.22 -2.09
C LYS A 201 -13.74 -23.49 -2.82
N ASN A 202 -14.43 -24.21 -3.70
CA ASN A 202 -15.67 -23.70 -4.25
C ASN A 202 -16.73 -23.54 -3.12
N GLY A 203 -17.40 -22.39 -3.08
CA GLY A 203 -18.39 -22.07 -2.05
C GLY A 203 -17.79 -21.44 -0.79
N LYS A 204 -18.13 -21.99 0.37
CA LYS A 204 -17.76 -21.44 1.67
C LYS A 204 -16.32 -21.77 2.04
N ASN A 205 -15.62 -20.77 2.53
CA ASN A 205 -14.25 -20.88 3.03
C ASN A 205 -14.17 -20.19 4.40
N THR A 206 -13.31 -20.70 5.25
CA THR A 206 -13.05 -20.11 6.57
C THR A 206 -11.72 -19.35 6.53
N LEU A 207 -11.78 -18.03 6.63
CA LEU A 207 -10.62 -17.16 6.78
C LEU A 207 -10.36 -16.88 8.26
N VAL A 208 -9.11 -17.06 8.70
CA VAL A 208 -8.67 -16.74 10.06
C VAL A 208 -7.41 -15.88 9.99
N LEU A 209 -7.43 -14.74 10.71
CA LEU A 209 -6.27 -13.88 10.92
C LEU A 209 -5.91 -13.93 12.40
N LYS A 210 -4.70 -14.40 12.72
CA LYS A 210 -4.18 -14.41 14.08
C LYS A 210 -3.15 -13.30 14.21
N ILE A 211 -3.44 -12.30 15.04
CA ILE A 211 -2.67 -11.08 15.16
C ILE A 211 -2.04 -11.00 16.54
N PHE A 212 -0.72 -10.92 16.57
CA PHE A 212 0.07 -10.70 17.78
C PHE A 212 0.18 -9.20 18.04
N ARG A 213 -0.05 -8.77 19.27
CA ARG A 213 0.10 -7.36 19.65
C ARG A 213 1.50 -6.84 19.37
N TRP A 214 2.52 -7.67 19.62
CA TRP A 214 3.92 -7.36 19.39
C TRP A 214 4.59 -8.45 18.57
N SER A 215 5.51 -8.01 17.72
CA SER A 215 6.39 -8.83 16.90
C SER A 215 7.78 -8.18 16.86
N THR A 216 8.72 -8.76 16.17
CA THR A 216 10.03 -8.14 15.97
C THR A 216 9.91 -6.81 15.23
N GLY A 217 8.92 -6.64 14.36
CA GLY A 217 8.58 -5.36 13.71
C GLY A 217 8.23 -4.24 14.69
N SER A 218 7.73 -4.55 15.89
CA SER A 218 7.41 -3.55 16.90
C SER A 218 8.63 -2.75 17.38
N TYR A 219 9.84 -3.25 17.19
CA TYR A 219 11.07 -2.50 17.47
C TYR A 219 11.31 -1.36 16.47
N LEU A 220 10.86 -1.50 15.23
CA LEU A 220 10.97 -0.49 14.19
C LEU A 220 9.76 0.43 14.13
N GLU A 221 8.59 -0.06 14.57
CA GLU A 221 7.31 0.65 14.55
C GLU A 221 6.98 1.27 15.92
N CYS A 222 7.99 1.93 16.52
CA CYS A 222 7.87 2.59 17.83
C CYS A 222 7.53 4.07 17.66
N GLN A 223 6.42 4.35 16.97
CA GLN A 223 5.97 5.71 16.69
C GLN A 223 5.55 6.46 17.97
N ASP A 224 5.75 7.78 17.99
CA ASP A 224 5.22 8.69 19.02
C ASP A 224 3.70 8.79 18.90
N PHE A 225 2.97 7.80 19.43
CA PHE A 225 1.55 7.70 19.21
C PHE A 225 0.87 6.68 20.17
N TRP A 226 -0.47 6.59 20.13
CA TRP A 226 -1.23 5.51 20.73
C TRP A 226 -0.82 4.13 20.22
N ARG A 227 -0.61 3.19 21.12
CA ARG A 227 -0.28 1.80 20.83
C ARG A 227 -1.56 0.98 20.83
N LEU A 228 -2.13 0.85 19.66
CA LEU A 228 -3.34 0.09 19.39
C LEU A 228 -3.01 -1.06 18.44
N SER A 229 -3.88 -2.07 18.42
CA SER A 229 -3.63 -3.30 17.70
C SER A 229 -4.88 -3.78 16.95
N GLY A 230 -4.71 -4.68 16.02
CA GLY A 230 -5.80 -5.24 15.24
C GLY A 230 -5.77 -4.85 13.77
N ILE A 231 -6.90 -4.96 13.11
CA ILE A 231 -7.04 -4.66 11.68
C ILE A 231 -7.41 -3.20 11.53
N GLU A 232 -6.48 -2.39 11.07
CA GLU A 232 -6.60 -0.92 11.05
C GLU A 232 -7.20 -0.36 9.76
N ARG A 233 -7.19 -1.13 8.68
CA ARG A 233 -7.65 -0.74 7.35
C ARG A 233 -8.43 -1.87 6.68
N ASP A 234 -8.92 -1.63 5.48
CA ASP A 234 -9.75 -2.56 4.73
C ASP A 234 -9.12 -3.95 4.56
N VAL A 235 -9.98 -4.96 4.62
CA VAL A 235 -9.67 -6.32 4.18
C VAL A 235 -10.58 -6.67 3.03
N PHE A 236 -10.01 -7.14 1.92
CA PHE A 236 -10.81 -7.51 0.76
C PHE A 236 -10.17 -8.64 -0.06
N LEU A 237 -10.98 -9.26 -0.89
CA LEU A 237 -10.52 -10.12 -1.96
C LEU A 237 -10.55 -9.34 -3.27
N TYR A 238 -9.58 -9.63 -4.14
CA TYR A 238 -9.65 -9.23 -5.53
C TYR A 238 -9.14 -10.34 -6.44
N SER A 239 -9.51 -10.27 -7.72
CA SER A 239 -9.01 -11.25 -8.68
C SER A 239 -8.49 -10.59 -9.96
N GLN A 240 -7.44 -11.15 -10.52
CA GLN A 240 -6.85 -10.75 -11.80
C GLN A 240 -6.83 -11.93 -12.79
N PRO A 241 -6.79 -11.68 -14.10
CA PRO A 241 -6.47 -12.74 -15.06
C PRO A 241 -5.12 -13.39 -14.74
N LYS A 242 -4.90 -14.63 -15.21
CA LYS A 242 -3.59 -15.29 -15.08
C LYS A 242 -2.46 -14.48 -15.73
N THR A 243 -2.79 -13.74 -16.79
CA THR A 243 -1.88 -12.77 -17.42
C THR A 243 -2.43 -11.38 -17.17
N ALA A 244 -1.74 -10.59 -16.36
CA ALA A 244 -2.24 -9.34 -15.79
C ALA A 244 -1.14 -8.31 -15.58
N VAL A 245 -1.53 -7.05 -15.42
CA VAL A 245 -0.63 -5.99 -14.94
C VAL A 245 -0.18 -6.36 -13.52
N LYS A 246 1.13 -6.55 -13.35
CA LYS A 246 1.74 -6.78 -12.04
C LYS A 246 2.01 -5.47 -11.33
N ASP A 247 2.62 -4.53 -12.04
CA ASP A 247 2.99 -3.21 -11.55
C ASP A 247 3.20 -2.24 -12.71
N PHE A 248 3.30 -0.95 -12.43
CA PHE A 248 3.66 0.04 -13.42
C PHE A 248 4.38 1.23 -12.78
N ARG A 249 5.17 1.93 -13.58
CA ARG A 249 5.89 3.14 -13.17
C ARG A 249 5.54 4.27 -14.13
N VAL A 250 5.06 5.38 -13.57
CA VAL A 250 4.69 6.60 -14.32
C VAL A 250 5.67 7.72 -13.98
N VAL A 251 6.17 8.38 -15.01
CA VAL A 251 6.83 9.68 -14.90
C VAL A 251 5.99 10.68 -15.67
N SER A 252 5.49 11.71 -14.97
CA SER A 252 4.72 12.81 -15.54
C SER A 252 5.32 14.13 -15.06
N THR A 253 6.26 14.65 -15.85
CA THR A 253 6.98 15.88 -15.53
C THR A 253 6.82 16.91 -16.63
N LEU A 254 7.46 18.05 -16.48
CA LEU A 254 7.44 19.14 -17.46
C LEU A 254 8.83 19.32 -18.09
N ASP A 255 8.85 19.81 -19.32
CA ASP A 255 10.06 20.26 -19.99
C ASP A 255 10.65 21.52 -19.34
N ASP A 256 11.74 22.06 -19.90
CA ASP A 256 12.40 23.25 -19.36
C ASP A 256 11.59 24.54 -19.52
N SER A 257 10.58 24.54 -20.37
CA SER A 257 9.62 25.66 -20.50
C SER A 257 8.54 25.64 -19.41
N TYR A 258 8.40 24.56 -18.66
CA TYR A 258 7.33 24.28 -17.68
C TYR A 258 5.92 24.29 -18.29
N THR A 259 5.81 24.12 -19.61
CA THR A 259 4.53 24.17 -20.35
C THR A 259 4.16 22.82 -20.92
N ASN A 260 5.15 22.10 -21.46
CA ASN A 260 4.89 20.82 -22.12
C ASN A 260 5.14 19.65 -21.16
N GLY A 261 4.26 18.66 -21.25
CA GLY A 261 4.36 17.44 -20.45
C GLY A 261 5.30 16.41 -21.07
N ILE A 262 6.16 15.83 -20.23
CA ILE A 262 6.94 14.65 -20.55
C ILE A 262 6.31 13.47 -19.81
N PHE A 263 5.74 12.54 -20.57
CA PHE A 263 5.10 11.34 -20.02
C PHE A 263 5.94 10.11 -20.38
N LYS A 264 6.20 9.26 -19.37
CA LYS A 264 6.78 7.93 -19.55
C LYS A 264 6.02 6.93 -18.70
N LEU A 265 5.76 5.76 -19.27
CA LEU A 265 5.07 4.67 -18.61
C LEU A 265 5.84 3.37 -18.86
N ALA A 266 6.13 2.62 -17.79
CA ALA A 266 6.61 1.25 -17.89
C ALA A 266 5.58 0.36 -17.20
N VAL A 267 5.12 -0.68 -17.87
CA VAL A 267 4.11 -1.64 -17.39
C VAL A 267 4.75 -3.02 -17.29
N ASP A 268 4.78 -3.59 -16.12
CA ASP A 268 5.23 -4.95 -15.87
C ASP A 268 4.01 -5.88 -15.92
N ILE A 269 4.04 -6.82 -16.86
CA ILE A 269 2.97 -7.79 -17.10
C ILE A 269 3.45 -9.14 -16.64
N ARG A 270 2.74 -9.75 -15.72
CA ARG A 270 2.97 -11.11 -15.22
C ARG A 270 2.09 -12.10 -15.97
N ASN A 271 2.65 -13.25 -16.28
CA ASN A 271 1.90 -14.40 -16.80
C ASN A 271 2.08 -15.61 -15.86
N ASN A 272 1.09 -15.91 -15.05
CA ASN A 272 1.07 -17.06 -14.15
C ASN A 272 0.52 -18.34 -14.85
N ALA A 273 0.24 -18.29 -16.16
CA ALA A 273 -0.06 -19.50 -16.92
C ALA A 273 1.24 -20.16 -17.42
N ALA A 274 1.21 -21.47 -17.64
CA ALA A 274 2.38 -22.22 -18.13
C ALA A 274 2.71 -21.96 -19.61
N THR A 275 1.78 -21.34 -20.37
CA THR A 275 1.94 -21.10 -21.82
C THR A 275 2.18 -19.64 -22.11
N ASP A 276 2.97 -19.38 -23.16
CA ASP A 276 3.22 -18.02 -23.65
C ASP A 276 1.91 -17.33 -24.07
N LYS A 277 1.83 -16.03 -23.87
CA LYS A 277 0.71 -15.18 -24.21
C LYS A 277 1.11 -14.04 -25.11
N ASN A 278 0.39 -13.89 -26.23
CA ASN A 278 0.51 -12.75 -27.15
C ASN A 278 -0.49 -11.70 -26.71
N LEU A 279 -0.02 -10.51 -26.36
CA LEU A 279 -0.84 -9.43 -25.84
C LEU A 279 -0.60 -8.13 -26.61
N GLN A 280 -1.62 -7.30 -26.61
CA GLN A 280 -1.51 -5.88 -26.84
C GLN A 280 -1.67 -5.14 -25.52
N VAL A 281 -0.74 -4.25 -25.23
CA VAL A 281 -0.76 -3.34 -24.10
C VAL A 281 -1.09 -1.96 -24.62
N LEU A 282 -2.14 -1.35 -24.11
CA LEU A 282 -2.60 -0.03 -24.51
C LEU A 282 -2.54 0.90 -23.33
N TYR A 283 -2.23 2.18 -23.54
CA TYR A 283 -2.58 3.20 -22.60
C TYR A 283 -3.42 4.30 -23.27
N GLU A 284 -4.33 4.89 -22.50
CA GLU A 284 -5.01 6.13 -22.78
C GLU A 284 -4.73 7.12 -21.65
N LEU A 285 -4.40 8.35 -21.99
CA LEU A 285 -4.33 9.46 -21.03
C LEU A 285 -5.46 10.44 -21.33
N ILE A 286 -6.35 10.66 -20.36
CA ILE A 286 -7.60 11.36 -20.52
C ILE A 286 -7.59 12.60 -19.60
N ASP A 287 -7.77 13.79 -20.15
CA ASP A 287 -7.99 15.01 -19.34
C ASP A 287 -9.30 14.86 -18.56
N LYS A 288 -9.22 14.78 -17.23
CA LYS A 288 -10.40 14.58 -16.38
C LYS A 288 -11.45 15.67 -16.49
N ALA A 289 -11.05 16.90 -16.78
CA ALA A 289 -11.97 18.04 -16.89
C ALA A 289 -12.78 18.02 -18.19
N SER A 290 -12.17 17.63 -19.31
CA SER A 290 -12.82 17.63 -20.62
C SER A 290 -13.30 16.25 -21.08
N GLY A 291 -12.80 15.17 -20.48
CA GLY A 291 -13.04 13.80 -20.91
C GLY A 291 -12.32 13.42 -22.23
N LYS A 292 -11.46 14.29 -22.77
CA LYS A 292 -10.75 14.04 -24.02
C LYS A 292 -9.50 13.20 -23.81
N VAL A 293 -9.27 12.22 -24.70
CA VAL A 293 -8.01 11.51 -24.79
C VAL A 293 -6.95 12.45 -25.35
N VAL A 294 -5.89 12.72 -24.61
CA VAL A 294 -4.79 13.60 -24.98
C VAL A 294 -3.55 12.85 -25.48
N ALA A 295 -3.41 11.59 -25.10
CA ALA A 295 -2.40 10.67 -25.62
C ALA A 295 -2.89 9.24 -25.53
N ASN A 296 -2.44 8.41 -26.45
CA ASN A 296 -2.60 6.95 -26.40
C ASN A 296 -1.51 6.28 -27.23
N ALA A 297 -1.21 5.04 -26.91
CA ALA A 297 -0.39 4.18 -27.76
C ALA A 297 -0.71 2.71 -27.46
N THR A 298 -0.28 1.85 -28.37
CA THR A 298 -0.43 0.40 -28.27
C THR A 298 0.89 -0.26 -28.66
N GLU A 299 1.33 -1.21 -27.84
CA GLU A 299 2.49 -2.05 -28.09
C GLU A 299 2.08 -3.52 -28.00
N SER A 300 2.68 -4.35 -28.85
CA SER A 300 2.49 -5.80 -28.82
C SER A 300 3.66 -6.46 -28.11
N CYS A 301 3.37 -7.44 -27.27
CA CYS A 301 4.42 -8.22 -26.60
C CYS A 301 4.03 -9.70 -26.47
N ILE A 302 5.05 -10.52 -26.26
CA ILE A 302 4.89 -11.92 -25.86
C ILE A 302 5.35 -12.01 -24.42
N VAL A 303 4.46 -12.47 -23.53
CA VAL A 303 4.79 -12.77 -22.14
C VAL A 303 4.92 -14.27 -22.00
N LYS A 304 6.12 -14.74 -21.72
CA LYS A 304 6.39 -16.18 -21.54
C LYS A 304 5.61 -16.74 -20.35
N GLY A 305 5.36 -18.04 -20.42
CA GLY A 305 4.74 -18.75 -19.28
C GLY A 305 5.59 -18.61 -18.03
N GLU A 306 4.94 -18.31 -16.90
CA GLU A 306 5.57 -18.14 -15.56
C GLU A 306 6.66 -17.04 -15.51
N ASP A 307 6.49 -15.98 -16.33
CA ASP A 307 7.49 -14.91 -16.46
C ASP A 307 6.83 -13.51 -16.37
N ILE A 308 7.67 -12.48 -16.39
CA ILE A 308 7.28 -11.08 -16.37
C ILE A 308 7.91 -10.37 -17.55
N GLN A 309 7.11 -9.62 -18.32
CA GLN A 309 7.56 -8.78 -19.41
C GLN A 309 7.24 -7.31 -19.13
N THR A 310 8.24 -6.43 -19.29
CA THR A 310 8.04 -4.97 -19.22
C THR A 310 7.79 -4.40 -20.61
N VAL A 311 6.74 -3.57 -20.72
CA VAL A 311 6.44 -2.77 -21.92
C VAL A 311 6.53 -1.29 -21.56
N THR A 312 7.15 -0.48 -22.43
CA THR A 312 7.40 0.94 -22.17
C THR A 312 6.78 1.85 -23.21
N PHE A 313 6.29 3.00 -22.74
CA PHE A 313 5.71 4.05 -23.57
C PHE A 313 6.33 5.40 -23.24
N GLY A 314 6.29 6.34 -24.18
CA GLY A 314 6.69 7.72 -24.00
C GLY A 314 5.86 8.65 -24.86
N ALA A 315 5.55 9.83 -24.35
CA ALA A 315 4.88 10.89 -25.08
C ALA A 315 5.33 12.28 -24.61
N ASN A 316 5.43 13.21 -25.57
CA ASN A 316 5.55 14.63 -25.28
C ASN A 316 4.22 15.28 -25.60
N LEU A 317 3.62 15.96 -24.61
CA LEU A 317 2.30 16.57 -24.73
C LEU A 317 2.46 18.09 -24.72
N PRO A 318 2.00 18.78 -25.75
CA PRO A 318 2.02 20.25 -25.73
C PRO A 318 1.00 20.79 -24.75
N GLU A 319 1.36 21.89 -24.09
CA GLU A 319 0.48 22.71 -23.27
C GLU A 319 -0.38 21.94 -22.25
N VAL A 320 0.23 21.08 -21.44
CA VAL A 320 -0.49 20.32 -20.43
C VAL A 320 -1.02 21.23 -19.31
N LYS A 321 -2.18 20.88 -18.76
CA LYS A 321 -2.67 21.46 -17.52
C LYS A 321 -1.83 20.94 -16.36
N THR A 322 -1.01 21.81 -15.78
CA THR A 322 -0.10 21.42 -14.69
C THR A 322 -0.87 21.20 -13.39
N TRP A 323 -0.37 20.28 -12.56
CA TRP A 323 -0.86 20.08 -11.21
C TRP A 323 -0.10 21.00 -10.24
N THR A 324 -0.85 21.72 -9.42
CA THR A 324 -0.34 22.50 -8.28
C THR A 324 -1.31 22.39 -7.12
N SER A 325 -0.92 22.85 -5.93
CA SER A 325 -1.83 22.89 -4.78
C SER A 325 -3.05 23.81 -4.98
N GLU A 326 -2.92 24.83 -5.82
CA GLU A 326 -4.01 25.79 -6.13
C GLU A 326 -4.88 25.31 -7.30
N SER A 327 -4.32 24.54 -8.21
CA SER A 327 -4.98 24.02 -9.40
C SER A 327 -4.59 22.55 -9.60
N PRO A 328 -5.21 21.61 -8.87
CA PRO A 328 -4.85 20.20 -8.90
C PRO A 328 -5.41 19.48 -10.13
N ASN A 329 -4.94 19.89 -11.32
CA ASN A 329 -5.37 19.30 -12.57
C ASN A 329 -4.86 17.86 -12.69
N LEU A 330 -5.78 16.93 -12.94
CA LEU A 330 -5.47 15.50 -13.07
C LEU A 330 -5.91 14.97 -14.42
N TYR A 331 -5.16 14.02 -14.90
CA TYR A 331 -5.49 13.15 -16.02
C TYR A 331 -5.81 11.75 -15.50
N LYS A 332 -6.73 11.05 -16.15
CA LYS A 332 -6.98 9.63 -15.92
C LYS A 332 -6.19 8.82 -16.94
N MET A 333 -5.24 8.04 -16.48
CA MET A 333 -4.58 7.01 -17.28
C MET A 333 -5.38 5.72 -17.18
N LEU A 334 -5.60 5.05 -18.31
CA LEU A 334 -6.08 3.67 -18.37
C LEU A 334 -5.00 2.83 -19.03
N ILE A 335 -4.59 1.76 -18.37
CA ILE A 335 -3.76 0.70 -18.94
C ILE A 335 -4.70 -0.45 -19.29
N SER A 336 -4.71 -0.92 -20.52
CA SER A 336 -5.56 -2.02 -20.96
C SER A 336 -4.71 -3.15 -21.54
N LEU A 337 -5.01 -4.37 -21.13
CA LEU A 337 -4.47 -5.59 -21.76
C LEU A 337 -5.53 -6.18 -22.69
N LYS A 338 -5.09 -6.58 -23.89
CA LYS A 338 -5.93 -7.32 -24.84
C LYS A 338 -5.23 -8.60 -25.25
N GLU A 339 -5.98 -9.69 -25.22
CA GLU A 339 -5.61 -10.96 -25.83
C GLU A 339 -6.50 -11.14 -27.05
N GLU A 340 -5.89 -11.24 -28.24
CA GLU A 340 -6.59 -11.13 -29.54
C GLU A 340 -7.38 -9.80 -29.61
N ASP A 341 -8.69 -9.83 -29.80
CA ASP A 341 -9.57 -8.66 -29.86
C ASP A 341 -10.30 -8.37 -28.54
N LYS A 342 -10.07 -9.20 -27.50
CA LYS A 342 -10.76 -9.09 -26.22
C LYS A 342 -9.93 -8.34 -25.18
N VAL A 343 -10.51 -7.30 -24.60
CA VAL A 343 -9.95 -6.67 -23.39
C VAL A 343 -10.09 -7.62 -22.22
N THR A 344 -8.97 -7.98 -21.60
CA THR A 344 -8.90 -8.91 -20.46
C THR A 344 -8.76 -8.18 -19.13
N GLU A 345 -8.20 -6.98 -19.13
CA GLU A 345 -7.98 -6.17 -17.94
C GLU A 345 -7.88 -4.69 -18.30
N ILE A 346 -8.41 -3.83 -17.42
CA ILE A 346 -8.21 -2.37 -17.45
C ILE A 346 -7.81 -1.91 -16.06
N VAL A 347 -6.74 -1.14 -15.98
CA VAL A 347 -6.22 -0.55 -14.74
C VAL A 347 -6.24 0.97 -14.87
N PRO A 348 -7.07 1.70 -14.08
CA PRO A 348 -7.08 3.15 -14.03
C PRO A 348 -6.08 3.70 -13.02
N PHE A 349 -5.51 4.87 -13.32
CA PHE A 349 -4.68 5.62 -12.39
C PHE A 349 -4.78 7.13 -12.63
N ASN A 350 -4.63 7.95 -11.58
CA ASN A 350 -4.59 9.40 -11.73
C ASN A 350 -3.16 9.87 -11.97
N VAL A 351 -2.99 10.82 -12.88
CA VAL A 351 -1.69 11.39 -13.26
C VAL A 351 -1.75 12.90 -13.21
N GLY A 352 -0.78 13.54 -12.56
CA GLY A 352 -0.62 14.99 -12.54
C GLY A 352 0.73 15.40 -13.14
N PHE A 353 0.74 16.36 -14.08
CA PHE A 353 1.98 16.90 -14.62
C PHE A 353 2.52 17.98 -13.71
N ARG A 354 3.68 17.73 -13.12
CA ARG A 354 4.40 18.67 -12.27
C ARG A 354 5.90 18.40 -12.34
N ARG A 355 6.69 19.45 -12.12
CA ARG A 355 8.15 19.34 -11.98
C ARG A 355 8.56 19.95 -10.65
N ILE A 356 9.15 19.13 -9.80
CA ILE A 356 9.68 19.53 -8.50
C ILE A 356 11.20 19.52 -8.60
N GLU A 357 11.85 20.59 -8.18
CA GLU A 357 13.28 20.79 -8.28
C GLU A 357 13.82 21.50 -7.04
N ILE A 358 15.07 21.25 -6.73
CA ILE A 358 15.83 22.04 -5.75
C ILE A 358 16.82 22.88 -6.55
N LYS A 359 16.69 24.21 -6.46
CA LYS A 359 17.53 25.15 -7.22
C LYS A 359 18.22 26.17 -6.32
N GLN A 360 19.44 26.50 -6.66
CA GLN A 360 20.09 27.72 -6.21
C GLN A 360 19.47 28.93 -6.91
N ILE A 361 19.20 29.98 -6.14
CA ILE A 361 18.77 31.30 -6.67
C ILE A 361 19.83 32.35 -6.42
N ASP A 362 19.78 33.46 -7.18
CA ASP A 362 20.79 34.53 -7.10
C ASP A 362 20.77 35.32 -5.80
N GLN A 363 19.73 35.15 -4.98
CA GLN A 363 19.62 35.80 -3.68
C GLN A 363 20.61 35.17 -2.69
N ILE A 364 21.40 36.03 -2.05
CA ILE A 364 22.44 35.62 -1.09
C ILE A 364 21.92 35.71 0.33
N ALA A 365 22.12 34.62 1.09
CA ALA A 365 21.77 34.54 2.50
C ALA A 365 22.78 35.34 3.34
N LYS A 366 22.45 35.60 4.62
CA LYS A 366 23.33 36.33 5.57
C LYS A 366 24.70 35.70 5.78
N ASN A 367 24.86 34.41 5.50
CA ASN A 367 26.11 33.68 5.57
C ASN A 367 26.95 33.75 4.29
N GLY A 368 26.56 34.59 3.32
CA GLY A 368 27.25 34.77 2.04
C GLY A 368 27.03 33.66 1.01
N LYS A 369 26.15 32.69 1.28
CA LYS A 369 25.85 31.61 0.34
C LYS A 369 24.52 31.89 -0.40
N PRO A 370 24.37 31.44 -1.66
CA PRO A 370 23.09 31.48 -2.34
C PRO A 370 22.01 30.68 -1.59
N TYR A 371 20.78 31.18 -1.63
CA TYR A 371 19.66 30.38 -1.13
C TYR A 371 19.41 29.16 -2.05
N VAL A 372 19.11 28.05 -1.40
CA VAL A 372 18.61 26.85 -2.06
C VAL A 372 17.13 26.73 -1.78
N VAL A 373 16.32 26.71 -2.81
CA VAL A 373 14.85 26.72 -2.72
C VAL A 373 14.24 25.51 -3.40
N LEU A 374 13.14 25.05 -2.82
CA LEU A 374 12.26 24.07 -3.44
C LEU A 374 11.38 24.78 -4.47
N MET A 375 11.34 24.24 -5.67
CA MET A 375 10.60 24.80 -6.80
C MET A 375 9.50 23.84 -7.24
N ILE A 376 8.36 24.37 -7.64
CA ILE A 376 7.30 23.65 -8.34
C ILE A 376 6.99 24.38 -9.65
N ASN A 377 7.05 23.66 -10.78
CA ASN A 377 6.75 24.20 -12.12
C ASN A 377 7.46 25.54 -12.36
N GLY A 378 8.74 25.63 -11.98
CA GLY A 378 9.56 26.83 -12.15
C GLY A 378 9.33 27.95 -11.13
N GLN A 379 8.43 27.82 -10.17
CA GLN A 379 8.13 28.81 -9.14
C GLN A 379 8.60 28.34 -7.75
N PRO A 380 9.13 29.25 -6.90
CA PRO A 380 9.46 28.89 -5.53
C PRO A 380 8.26 28.35 -4.75
N LEU A 381 8.44 27.21 -4.10
CA LEU A 381 7.42 26.56 -3.28
C LEU A 381 7.67 26.82 -1.80
N LYS A 382 6.66 27.34 -1.10
CA LYS A 382 6.63 27.40 0.35
C LYS A 382 5.64 26.35 0.88
N LEU A 383 6.13 25.40 1.61
CA LEU A 383 5.30 24.40 2.30
C LEU A 383 4.64 25.06 3.52
N LYS A 384 3.31 25.01 3.56
CA LYS A 384 2.46 25.47 4.67
C LYS A 384 1.63 24.29 5.09
N GLY A 385 2.03 23.61 6.15
CA GLY A 385 1.48 22.32 6.46
C GLY A 385 1.27 22.02 7.93
N VAL A 386 0.67 20.88 8.19
CA VAL A 386 0.42 20.30 9.50
C VAL A 386 0.86 18.84 9.50
N ASN A 387 1.10 18.31 10.71
CA ASN A 387 1.27 16.88 10.91
C ASN A 387 -0.10 16.21 11.07
N ILE A 388 -0.24 14.96 10.63
CA ILE A 388 -1.43 14.16 10.83
C ILE A 388 -1.08 12.73 11.21
N HIS A 389 -1.80 12.21 12.19
CA HIS A 389 -1.88 10.79 12.48
C HIS A 389 -3.17 10.19 11.90
N GLU A 390 -3.15 8.91 11.60
CA GLU A 390 -4.33 8.12 11.28
C GLU A 390 -5.03 7.77 12.60
N HIS A 391 -5.95 8.62 13.03
CA HIS A 391 -6.57 8.50 14.35
C HIS A 391 -7.97 9.08 14.42
N ASN A 392 -8.85 8.37 15.15
CA ASN A 392 -10.16 8.82 15.55
C ASN A 392 -10.46 8.32 16.95
N GLU A 393 -11.09 9.14 17.79
CA GLU A 393 -11.35 8.81 19.20
C GLU A 393 -12.30 7.63 19.40
N HIS A 394 -13.08 7.26 18.39
CA HIS A 394 -14.04 6.15 18.46
C HIS A 394 -13.55 4.86 17.81
N THR A 395 -12.75 4.98 16.75
CA THR A 395 -12.34 3.84 15.90
C THR A 395 -10.84 3.50 16.00
N GLY A 396 -10.08 4.28 16.77
CA GLY A 396 -8.63 4.13 16.90
C GLY A 396 -7.91 4.57 15.63
N HIS A 397 -7.11 3.70 15.05
CA HIS A 397 -6.33 3.99 13.85
C HIS A 397 -7.13 3.81 12.54
N TYR A 398 -8.40 3.49 12.62
CA TYR A 398 -9.25 3.44 11.43
C TYR A 398 -9.91 4.81 11.19
N VAL A 399 -9.61 5.41 10.05
CA VAL A 399 -10.15 6.70 9.62
C VAL A 399 -10.94 6.52 8.32
N THR A 400 -12.21 6.91 8.33
CA THR A 400 -13.07 6.81 7.14
C THR A 400 -12.76 7.89 6.11
N GLU A 401 -13.08 7.64 4.83
CA GLU A 401 -12.93 8.64 3.78
C GLU A 401 -13.69 9.94 4.10
N GLU A 402 -14.86 9.85 4.76
CA GLU A 402 -15.63 11.03 5.17
C GLU A 402 -14.83 11.92 6.12
N LEU A 403 -14.15 11.32 7.11
CA LEU A 403 -13.29 12.05 8.05
C LEU A 403 -12.08 12.65 7.35
N MET A 404 -11.40 11.89 6.48
CA MET A 404 -10.29 12.41 5.67
C MET A 404 -10.70 13.64 4.86
N ARG A 405 -11.89 13.61 4.24
CA ARG A 405 -12.40 14.75 3.46
C ARG A 405 -12.66 15.98 4.33
N LYS A 406 -13.20 15.80 5.54
CA LYS A 406 -13.39 16.91 6.50
C LYS A 406 -12.05 17.55 6.87
N ASP A 407 -11.03 16.76 7.14
CA ASP A 407 -9.69 17.26 7.45
C ASP A 407 -9.11 18.03 6.25
N PHE A 408 -9.24 17.50 5.04
CA PHE A 408 -8.75 18.17 3.83
C PHE A 408 -9.47 19.46 3.52
N GLU A 409 -10.78 19.52 3.69
CA GLU A 409 -11.56 20.74 3.55
C GLU A 409 -11.12 21.80 4.58
N LEU A 410 -10.87 21.41 5.83
CA LEU A 410 -10.33 22.31 6.85
C LEU A 410 -8.93 22.80 6.47
N MET A 411 -8.03 21.93 6.05
CA MET A 411 -6.70 22.31 5.58
C MET A 411 -6.79 23.35 4.45
N LYS A 412 -7.63 23.12 3.45
CA LYS A 412 -7.80 24.04 2.32
C LYS A 412 -8.41 25.38 2.75
N ARG A 413 -9.41 25.39 3.63
CA ARG A 413 -9.99 26.61 4.18
C ARG A 413 -8.97 27.47 4.95
N HIS A 414 -7.97 26.84 5.54
CA HIS A 414 -6.88 27.52 6.26
C HIS A 414 -5.62 27.74 5.42
N ASN A 415 -5.72 27.64 4.08
CA ASN A 415 -4.61 27.84 3.14
C ASN A 415 -3.40 26.93 3.39
N LEU A 416 -3.63 25.74 3.88
CA LEU A 416 -2.60 24.70 3.98
C LEU A 416 -2.45 24.01 2.61
N ASN A 417 -1.22 23.73 2.24
CA ASN A 417 -0.88 23.05 0.99
C ASN A 417 -0.07 21.77 1.19
N THR A 418 0.22 21.42 2.44
CA THR A 418 1.11 20.30 2.76
C THR A 418 0.60 19.56 3.98
N VAL A 419 0.78 18.25 3.98
CA VAL A 419 0.55 17.39 5.14
C VAL A 419 1.75 16.48 5.34
N ARG A 420 2.25 16.37 6.57
CA ARG A 420 3.25 15.39 6.95
C ARG A 420 2.55 14.20 7.61
N LEU A 421 2.83 13.02 7.08
CA LEU A 421 2.32 11.76 7.60
C LEU A 421 3.23 11.27 8.72
N CYS A 422 2.87 11.57 9.95
CA CYS A 422 3.65 11.14 11.11
C CYS A 422 3.03 9.86 11.70
N HIS A 423 3.77 8.75 11.78
CA HIS A 423 5.15 8.58 11.29
C HIS A 423 5.20 7.33 10.39
N TYR A 424 4.28 7.24 9.44
CA TYR A 424 4.05 6.04 8.63
C TYR A 424 3.17 6.35 7.40
N PRO A 425 3.19 5.50 6.37
CA PRO A 425 2.29 5.64 5.22
C PRO A 425 0.82 5.54 5.63
N GLN A 426 0.00 6.34 5.01
CA GLN A 426 -1.46 6.37 5.22
C GLN A 426 -2.18 5.36 4.31
N ASP A 427 -3.50 5.27 4.47
CA ASP A 427 -4.35 4.53 3.54
C ASP A 427 -4.21 5.06 2.11
N ARG A 428 -4.35 4.17 1.12
CA ARG A 428 -4.33 4.50 -0.31
C ARG A 428 -5.22 5.70 -0.64
N ARG A 429 -6.42 5.73 -0.07
CA ARG A 429 -7.40 6.77 -0.38
C ARG A 429 -6.96 8.15 0.09
N PHE A 430 -6.15 8.22 1.13
CA PHE A 430 -5.57 9.48 1.60
C PHE A 430 -4.69 10.14 0.52
N TYR A 431 -3.82 9.37 -0.13
CA TYR A 431 -2.96 9.88 -1.22
C TYR A 431 -3.77 10.32 -2.44
N GLU A 432 -4.80 9.56 -2.81
CA GLU A 432 -5.70 9.94 -3.90
C GLU A 432 -6.42 11.25 -3.59
N LEU A 433 -6.84 11.46 -2.35
CA LEU A 433 -7.44 12.72 -1.90
C LEU A 433 -6.41 13.86 -1.89
N CYS A 434 -5.14 13.62 -1.55
CA CYS A 434 -4.08 14.62 -1.67
C CYS A 434 -3.93 15.09 -3.13
N ASP A 435 -3.97 14.17 -4.08
CA ASP A 435 -3.95 14.51 -5.51
C ASP A 435 -5.17 15.33 -5.93
N GLU A 436 -6.37 14.97 -5.45
CA GLU A 436 -7.64 15.62 -5.78
C GLU A 436 -7.77 17.02 -5.16
N TYR A 437 -7.35 17.17 -3.89
CA TYR A 437 -7.46 18.45 -3.15
C TYR A 437 -6.27 19.38 -3.36
N GLY A 438 -5.18 18.90 -3.95
CA GLY A 438 -3.96 19.69 -4.13
C GLY A 438 -3.18 19.83 -2.81
N LEU A 439 -2.79 18.73 -2.19
CA LEU A 439 -1.92 18.72 -1.03
C LEU A 439 -0.59 18.05 -1.37
N TYR A 440 0.52 18.69 -1.03
CA TYR A 440 1.83 18.04 -1.02
C TYR A 440 1.91 17.12 0.18
N VAL A 441 2.55 15.97 0.01
CA VAL A 441 2.73 14.98 1.07
C VAL A 441 4.20 14.93 1.46
N TYR A 442 4.48 15.08 2.74
CA TYR A 442 5.76 14.67 3.34
C TYR A 442 5.54 13.26 3.90
N ASP A 443 5.86 12.27 3.07
CA ASP A 443 5.63 10.86 3.37
C ASP A 443 6.76 10.28 4.21
N GLU A 444 6.43 9.44 5.19
CA GLU A 444 7.40 8.77 6.03
C GLU A 444 7.26 7.26 5.89
N ALA A 445 8.38 6.55 5.85
CA ALA A 445 8.39 5.09 5.90
C ALA A 445 7.87 4.61 7.27
N ASN A 446 7.29 3.40 7.29
CA ASN A 446 6.84 2.77 8.54
C ASN A 446 8.02 2.29 9.40
N ILE A 447 8.98 3.18 9.64
CA ILE A 447 10.18 2.95 10.43
C ILE A 447 10.42 4.17 11.31
N GLU A 448 10.02 4.06 12.56
CA GLU A 448 10.39 5.00 13.60
C GLU A 448 10.84 4.21 14.84
N SER A 449 12.13 4.03 14.98
CA SER A 449 12.73 3.34 16.13
C SER A 449 12.95 4.27 17.32
N HIS A 450 11.94 5.05 17.70
CA HIS A 450 12.02 6.08 18.72
C HIS A 450 12.45 5.52 20.09
N GLY A 451 12.09 4.27 20.41
CA GLY A 451 12.54 3.58 21.61
C GLY A 451 14.04 3.30 21.67
N MET A 452 14.75 3.30 20.53
CA MET A 452 16.21 3.10 20.43
C MET A 452 17.00 4.43 20.29
N TYR A 453 16.31 5.56 20.24
CA TYR A 453 16.90 6.84 19.84
C TYR A 453 17.93 7.41 20.85
N TYR A 454 17.87 7.00 22.10
CA TYR A 454 18.71 7.52 23.19
C TYR A 454 19.65 6.48 23.79
N ASP A 455 19.82 5.32 23.16
CA ASP A 455 20.71 4.24 23.62
C ASP A 455 22.08 4.28 22.91
#